data_f5ded6c087566231ce32bc5b1ca83d25
#
_entry.id   f5ded6c087566231ce32bc5b1ca83d25
#
_cell.length_a   1.000
_cell.length_b   1.000
_cell.length_c   1.000
_cell.angle_alpha   90.00
_cell.angle_beta   90.00
_cell.angle_gamma   90.00
#
_symmetry.space_group_name_H-M   'P 1'
#
loop_
_entity.id
_entity.type
_entity.pdbx_description
1 polymer ?
#
loop_
_entity_poly.entity_id
_entity_poly.type
_entity_poly.pdbx_seq_one_letter_code
_entity_poly.pdbx_strand_id
1 'polypeptide(L)'
;MKAKSLRGLATISFYADDVLAAKEWYTKLLGIDPYFERPNTEHPEYVEFRIGDYQHELGIIDSKYAPKVAATGSGGAVVFWHVDDVEATLKILLSMEAKEYEALTKREAGFITASVVDPFGNILGIMYNPHYLEVLG
;
A
#
# COMPACT_ATOMS: atom_id res chain seq x y z
N MET A 1 -3.86 21.41 16.31
CA MET A 1 -3.30 22.50 15.48
C MET A 1 -3.11 22.00 14.06
N LYS A 2 -3.49 22.76 13.08
CA LYS A 2 -3.35 22.37 11.66
C LYS A 2 -1.99 22.81 11.11
N ALA A 3 -1.36 21.95 10.34
CA ALA A 3 -0.21 22.34 9.54
C ALA A 3 -0.64 23.40 8.52
N LYS A 4 0.24 24.34 8.20
CA LYS A 4 -0.10 25.44 7.30
C LYS A 4 0.01 25.08 5.82
N SER A 5 0.92 24.18 5.46
CA SER A 5 1.18 23.84 4.06
C SER A 5 0.81 22.41 3.72
N LEU A 6 1.25 21.44 4.52
CA LEU A 6 0.95 20.03 4.28
C LEU A 6 -0.34 19.69 4.99
N ARG A 7 -1.42 19.62 4.25
CA ARG A 7 -2.77 19.44 4.81
C ARG A 7 -3.07 17.98 5.18
N GLY A 8 -2.39 17.03 4.55
CA GLY A 8 -2.58 15.61 4.80
C GLY A 8 -2.08 14.78 3.63
N LEU A 9 -2.03 13.48 3.82
CA LEU A 9 -1.69 12.56 2.74
C LEU A 9 -2.85 12.56 1.73
N ALA A 10 -2.53 12.68 0.45
CA ALA A 10 -3.54 12.67 -0.60
C ALA A 10 -3.56 11.32 -1.31
N THR A 11 -2.43 10.91 -1.90
CA THR A 11 -2.35 9.68 -2.68
C THR A 11 -1.03 9.00 -2.41
N ILE A 12 -1.08 7.67 -2.32
CA ILE A 12 0.11 6.82 -2.30
C ILE A 12 0.21 6.22 -3.69
N SER A 13 1.37 6.34 -4.34
CA SER A 13 1.57 5.85 -5.70
C SER A 13 2.47 4.63 -5.73
N PHE A 14 1.96 3.54 -6.29
CA PHE A 14 2.71 2.34 -6.62
C PHE A 14 2.86 2.24 -8.13
N TYR A 15 3.82 1.47 -8.58
CA TYR A 15 4.05 1.25 -10.00
C TYR A 15 3.93 -0.23 -10.35
N ALA A 16 3.48 -0.51 -11.56
CA ALA A 16 3.40 -1.87 -12.06
C ALA A 16 3.61 -1.87 -13.58
N ASP A 17 4.32 -2.87 -14.07
CA ASP A 17 4.46 -3.05 -15.51
C ASP A 17 3.14 -3.50 -16.14
N ASP A 18 2.39 -4.30 -15.40
CA ASP A 18 1.06 -4.76 -15.81
C ASP A 18 0.02 -4.25 -14.82
N VAL A 19 -0.57 -3.10 -15.14
CA VAL A 19 -1.55 -2.45 -14.25
C VAL A 19 -2.82 -3.29 -14.10
N LEU A 20 -3.24 -3.99 -15.14
CA LEU A 20 -4.42 -4.85 -15.05
C LEU A 20 -4.20 -5.99 -14.04
N ALA A 21 -3.05 -6.64 -14.10
CA ALA A 21 -2.71 -7.68 -13.14
C ALA A 21 -2.64 -7.12 -11.70
N ALA A 22 -2.06 -5.94 -11.54
CA ALA A 22 -1.99 -5.28 -10.24
C ALA A 22 -3.38 -4.92 -9.72
N LYS A 23 -4.24 -4.40 -10.58
CA LYS A 23 -5.63 -4.12 -10.23
C LYS A 23 -6.34 -5.38 -9.70
N GLU A 24 -6.19 -6.49 -10.39
CA GLU A 24 -6.82 -7.76 -9.98
C GLU A 24 -6.28 -8.23 -8.64
N TRP A 25 -4.98 -8.14 -8.45
CA TRP A 25 -4.32 -8.54 -7.21
C TRP A 25 -4.81 -7.71 -6.02
N TYR A 26 -4.84 -6.38 -6.17
CA TYR A 26 -5.29 -5.49 -5.10
C TYR A 26 -6.80 -5.57 -4.86
N THR A 27 -7.59 -5.78 -5.91
CA THR A 27 -9.03 -6.03 -5.76
C THR A 27 -9.28 -7.26 -4.89
N LYS A 28 -8.51 -8.33 -5.12
CA LYS A 28 -8.62 -9.55 -4.33
C LYS A 28 -8.18 -9.32 -2.87
N LEU A 29 -7.07 -8.63 -2.67
CA LEU A 29 -6.56 -8.33 -1.33
C LEU A 29 -7.53 -7.46 -0.54
N LEU A 30 -8.02 -6.40 -1.15
CA LEU A 30 -8.82 -5.38 -0.48
C LEU A 30 -10.30 -5.72 -0.40
N GLY A 31 -10.78 -6.61 -1.26
CA GLY A 31 -12.19 -6.95 -1.34
C GLY A 31 -13.06 -5.84 -1.91
N ILE A 32 -12.47 -4.88 -2.61
CA ILE A 32 -13.17 -3.76 -3.24
C ILE A 32 -12.60 -3.52 -4.63
N ASP A 33 -13.42 -2.96 -5.50
CA ASP A 33 -12.98 -2.54 -6.84
C ASP A 33 -12.38 -1.13 -6.77
N PRO A 34 -11.49 -0.77 -7.72
CA PRO A 34 -11.06 0.62 -7.82
C PRO A 34 -12.25 1.51 -8.21
N TYR A 35 -12.25 2.73 -7.72
CA TYR A 35 -13.31 3.68 -8.05
C TYR A 35 -12.98 4.52 -9.27
N PHE A 36 -11.76 4.46 -9.74
CA PHE A 36 -11.29 5.29 -10.85
C PHE A 36 -10.26 4.53 -11.67
N GLU A 37 -10.41 4.55 -13.00
CA GLU A 37 -9.53 3.85 -13.93
C GLU A 37 -9.34 4.68 -15.20
N ARG A 38 -8.13 4.64 -15.76
CA ARG A 38 -7.77 5.36 -16.99
C ARG A 38 -6.82 4.53 -17.84
N PRO A 39 -6.86 4.53 -19.16
CA PRO A 39 -7.89 5.18 -19.98
C PRO A 39 -9.20 4.40 -20.03
N ASN A 40 -9.18 3.12 -19.67
CA ASN A 40 -10.38 2.28 -19.63
C ASN A 40 -10.19 1.08 -18.71
N THR A 41 -11.24 0.31 -18.48
CA THR A 41 -11.26 -0.83 -17.57
C THR A 41 -10.47 -2.03 -18.09
N GLU A 42 -10.43 -2.22 -19.39
CA GLU A 42 -9.81 -3.41 -20.00
C GLU A 42 -8.29 -3.29 -20.11
N HIS A 43 -7.80 -2.09 -20.35
CA HIS A 43 -6.37 -1.80 -20.51
C HIS A 43 -5.99 -0.56 -19.70
N PRO A 44 -6.10 -0.64 -18.37
CA PRO A 44 -5.80 0.52 -17.53
C PRO A 44 -4.30 0.82 -17.49
N GLU A 45 -3.97 2.09 -17.45
CA GLU A 45 -2.62 2.57 -17.20
C GLU A 45 -2.54 3.23 -15.83
N TYR A 46 -3.69 3.48 -15.22
CA TYR A 46 -3.81 4.01 -13.87
C TYR A 46 -5.09 3.50 -13.24
N VAL A 47 -5.00 3.00 -12.03
CA VAL A 47 -6.18 2.66 -11.23
C VAL A 47 -6.01 3.28 -9.84
N GLU A 48 -7.13 3.62 -9.20
CA GLU A 48 -7.10 4.23 -7.90
C GLU A 48 -8.15 3.61 -6.99
N PHE A 49 -7.71 3.19 -5.82
CA PHE A 49 -8.56 2.63 -4.77
C PHE A 49 -8.71 3.62 -3.63
N ARG A 50 -9.84 3.58 -2.95
CA ARG A 50 -10.03 4.23 -1.66
C ARG A 50 -10.09 3.17 -0.60
N ILE A 51 -9.19 3.27 0.38
CA ILE A 51 -8.92 2.18 1.30
C ILE A 51 -9.20 2.59 2.74
N GLY A 52 -9.99 1.76 3.42
CA GLY A 52 -10.11 1.76 4.86
C GLY A 52 -10.91 2.91 5.45
N ASP A 53 -10.72 3.10 6.74
CA ASP A 53 -11.52 3.99 7.58
C ASP A 53 -11.51 5.45 7.12
N TYR A 54 -10.36 5.89 6.60
CA TYR A 54 -10.18 7.28 6.16
C TYR A 54 -10.25 7.45 4.65
N GLN A 55 -10.59 6.39 3.92
CA GLN A 55 -10.69 6.45 2.45
C GLN A 55 -9.40 6.95 1.80
N HIS A 56 -8.26 6.47 2.29
CA HIS A 56 -6.96 6.81 1.71
C HIS A 56 -6.85 6.32 0.28
N GLU A 57 -6.27 7.12 -0.58
CA GLU A 57 -6.14 6.79 -1.99
C GLU A 57 -4.84 6.07 -2.28
N LEU A 58 -4.94 4.92 -2.92
CA LEU A 58 -3.80 4.18 -3.46
C LEU A 58 -3.92 4.16 -4.97
N GLY A 59 -2.97 4.78 -5.65
CA GLY A 59 -2.89 4.76 -7.09
C GLY A 59 -1.86 3.74 -7.57
N ILE A 60 -2.18 3.02 -8.64
CA ILE A 60 -1.23 2.12 -9.30
C ILE A 60 -1.04 2.61 -10.71
N ILE A 61 0.19 2.94 -11.05
CA ILE A 61 0.54 3.64 -12.29
C ILE A 61 1.41 2.71 -13.13
N ASP A 62 1.18 2.72 -14.44
CA ASP A 62 2.04 2.00 -15.37
C ASP A 62 3.50 2.47 -15.19
N SER A 63 4.41 1.52 -15.06
CA SER A 63 5.83 1.79 -14.80
C SER A 63 6.48 2.67 -15.87
N LYS A 64 5.91 2.72 -17.08
CA LYS A 64 6.45 3.59 -18.14
C LYS A 64 6.40 5.08 -17.78
N TYR A 65 5.54 5.44 -16.81
CA TYR A 65 5.42 6.82 -16.33
C TYR A 65 6.26 7.09 -15.08
N ALA A 66 6.98 6.08 -14.58
CA ALA A 66 7.81 6.25 -13.38
C ALA A 66 8.96 7.24 -13.67
N PRO A 67 9.31 8.09 -12.70
CA PRO A 67 10.44 8.99 -12.86
C PRO A 67 11.73 8.21 -13.15
N LYS A 68 12.47 8.65 -14.14
CA LYS A 68 13.74 8.02 -14.52
C LYS A 68 14.89 8.64 -13.75
N VAL A 69 14.87 8.47 -12.44
CA VAL A 69 15.97 8.94 -11.57
C VAL A 69 16.78 7.74 -11.14
N ALA A 70 18.08 7.86 -11.18
CA ALA A 70 18.97 6.82 -10.72
C ALA A 70 18.69 6.58 -9.23
N ALA A 71 18.47 5.30 -8.88
CA ALA A 71 18.34 4.91 -7.50
C ALA A 71 19.69 5.16 -6.81
N THR A 72 19.71 6.04 -5.82
CA THR A 72 20.85 6.23 -4.95
C THR A 72 20.60 5.45 -3.67
N GLY A 73 21.61 5.29 -2.83
CA GLY A 73 21.47 4.50 -1.61
C GLY A 73 20.50 5.05 -0.57
N SER A 74 19.89 6.22 -0.81
CA SER A 74 18.91 6.77 0.12
C SER A 74 17.56 6.14 -0.12
N GLY A 75 16.94 5.61 0.92
CA GLY A 75 15.61 5.04 0.85
C GLY A 75 14.52 6.11 0.87
N GLY A 76 13.35 5.76 0.43
CA GLY A 76 12.16 6.57 0.54
C GLY A 76 11.31 6.15 1.74
N ALA A 77 10.09 6.64 1.81
CA ALA A 77 9.15 6.26 2.84
C ALA A 77 8.70 4.82 2.65
N VAL A 78 8.47 4.13 3.75
CA VAL A 78 7.77 2.84 3.75
C VAL A 78 6.39 3.10 4.30
N VAL A 79 5.36 2.73 3.54
CA VAL A 79 3.98 2.94 3.93
C VAL A 79 3.48 1.72 4.70
N PHE A 80 2.96 1.96 5.91
CA PHE A 80 2.36 0.92 6.72
C PHE A 80 0.85 1.13 6.81
N TRP A 81 0.10 0.06 6.57
CA TRP A 81 -1.34 0.03 6.74
C TRP A 81 -1.68 -0.63 8.06
N HIS A 82 -2.60 -0.04 8.81
CA HIS A 82 -3.07 -0.68 10.03
C HIS A 82 -3.91 -1.90 9.68
N VAL A 83 -3.63 -3.01 10.34
CA VAL A 83 -4.43 -4.24 10.26
C VAL A 83 -4.71 -4.73 11.68
N ASP A 84 -5.81 -5.45 11.85
CA ASP A 84 -6.19 -5.95 13.17
C ASP A 84 -5.35 -7.16 13.59
N ASP A 85 -4.91 -7.96 12.64
CA ASP A 85 -4.11 -9.16 12.90
C ASP A 85 -2.97 -9.23 11.90
N VAL A 86 -1.78 -8.82 12.34
CA VAL A 86 -0.59 -8.76 11.46
C VAL A 86 -0.18 -10.15 10.99
N GLU A 87 -0.19 -11.14 11.89
CA GLU A 87 0.21 -12.49 11.53
C GLU A 87 -0.70 -13.09 10.47
N ALA A 88 -2.01 -12.97 10.64
CA ALA A 88 -2.98 -13.48 9.68
C ALA A 88 -2.86 -12.76 8.33
N THR A 89 -2.72 -11.44 8.36
CA THR A 89 -2.59 -10.66 7.13
C THR A 89 -1.31 -11.01 6.39
N LEU A 90 -0.20 -11.18 7.12
CA LEU A 90 1.06 -11.59 6.50
C LEU A 90 0.93 -12.93 5.80
N LYS A 91 0.27 -13.91 6.43
CA LYS A 91 0.03 -15.21 5.80
C LYS A 91 -0.76 -15.09 4.51
N ILE A 92 -1.79 -14.25 4.49
CA ILE A 92 -2.58 -13.99 3.28
C ILE A 92 -1.69 -13.42 2.18
N LEU A 93 -0.89 -12.41 2.50
CA LEU A 93 0.01 -11.78 1.54
C LEU A 93 1.02 -12.77 0.95
N LEU A 94 1.61 -13.59 1.78
CA LEU A 94 2.56 -14.61 1.33
C LEU A 94 1.87 -15.66 0.45
N SER A 95 0.62 -16.01 0.76
CA SER A 95 -0.17 -16.93 -0.06
C SER A 95 -0.55 -16.32 -1.43
N MET A 96 -0.49 -15.00 -1.55
CA MET A 96 -0.77 -14.26 -2.78
C MET A 96 0.52 -13.87 -3.52
N GLU A 97 1.61 -14.62 -3.26
CA GLU A 97 2.89 -14.47 -3.96
C GLU A 97 3.68 -13.20 -3.62
N ALA A 98 3.30 -12.49 -2.57
CA ALA A 98 4.17 -11.45 -2.02
C ALA A 98 5.36 -12.11 -1.32
N LYS A 99 6.48 -11.40 -1.24
CA LYS A 99 7.70 -11.90 -0.60
C LYS A 99 8.01 -11.07 0.63
N GLU A 100 8.50 -11.74 1.67
CA GLU A 100 8.90 -11.04 2.89
C GLU A 100 9.97 -9.99 2.59
N TYR A 101 9.77 -8.78 3.11
CA TYR A 101 10.75 -7.71 3.08
C TYR A 101 11.35 -7.55 4.47
N GLU A 102 10.52 -7.33 5.48
CA GLU A 102 10.91 -7.37 6.88
C GLU A 102 9.99 -8.33 7.63
N ALA A 103 10.58 -9.22 8.43
CA ALA A 103 9.84 -10.21 9.19
C ALA A 103 8.91 -9.55 10.22
N LEU A 104 7.85 -10.26 10.59
CA LEU A 104 6.97 -9.84 11.67
C LEU A 104 7.80 -9.57 12.92
N THR A 105 7.69 -8.38 13.45
CA THR A 105 8.46 -7.92 14.60
C THR A 105 7.52 -7.31 15.63
N LYS A 106 7.56 -7.86 16.84
CA LYS A 106 6.86 -7.27 17.97
C LYS A 106 7.72 -6.15 18.53
N ARG A 107 7.12 -4.98 18.63
CA ARG A 107 7.82 -3.79 19.11
C ARG A 107 7.26 -3.37 20.46
N GLU A 108 7.76 -2.28 21.00
CA GLU A 108 7.29 -1.78 22.30
C GLU A 108 5.85 -1.24 22.19
N ALA A 109 5.19 -1.12 23.35
CA ALA A 109 3.87 -0.50 23.48
C ALA A 109 2.77 -1.15 22.63
N GLY A 110 2.92 -2.43 22.29
CA GLY A 110 1.90 -3.17 21.52
C GLY A 110 1.98 -3.02 20.02
N PHE A 111 2.96 -2.30 19.50
CA PHE A 111 3.17 -2.19 18.05
C PHE A 111 3.71 -3.49 17.48
N ILE A 112 3.21 -3.88 16.32
CA ILE A 112 3.67 -5.05 15.57
C ILE A 112 3.81 -4.60 14.12
N THR A 113 4.94 -4.91 13.50
CA THR A 113 5.19 -4.53 12.10
C THR A 113 5.62 -5.72 11.27
N ALA A 114 5.30 -5.68 9.98
CA ALA A 114 5.83 -6.58 8.97
C ALA A 114 5.75 -5.88 7.62
N SER A 115 6.54 -6.32 6.67
CA SER A 115 6.42 -5.79 5.33
C SER A 115 6.78 -6.84 4.30
N VAL A 116 6.21 -6.69 3.13
CA VAL A 116 6.42 -7.58 1.99
C VAL A 116 6.72 -6.75 0.75
N VAL A 117 7.25 -7.41 -0.26
CA VAL A 117 7.29 -6.85 -1.61
C VAL A 117 6.15 -7.53 -2.36
N ASP A 118 5.26 -6.74 -2.93
CA ASP A 118 4.16 -7.28 -3.72
C ASP A 118 4.69 -7.87 -5.04
N PRO A 119 3.87 -8.62 -5.80
CA PRO A 119 4.35 -9.22 -7.05
C PRO A 119 4.81 -8.22 -8.11
N PHE A 120 4.60 -6.93 -7.89
CA PHE A 120 4.90 -5.85 -8.85
C PHE A 120 6.11 -5.01 -8.42
N GLY A 121 6.76 -5.38 -7.31
CA GLY A 121 7.96 -4.71 -6.83
C GLY A 121 7.74 -3.58 -5.83
N ASN A 122 6.53 -3.41 -5.33
CA ASN A 122 6.23 -2.37 -4.35
C ASN A 122 6.33 -2.90 -2.93
N ILE A 123 6.87 -2.08 -2.02
CA ILE A 123 6.93 -2.44 -0.61
C ILE A 123 5.59 -2.12 0.02
N LEU A 124 4.98 -3.13 0.62
CA LEU A 124 3.70 -3.03 1.31
C LEU A 124 3.92 -3.34 2.78
N GLY A 125 3.79 -2.33 3.62
CA GLY A 125 3.93 -2.49 5.06
C GLY A 125 2.58 -2.69 5.73
N ILE A 126 2.56 -3.53 6.76
CA ILE A 126 1.38 -3.73 7.60
C ILE A 126 1.80 -3.62 9.05
N MET A 127 0.90 -3.11 9.87
CA MET A 127 1.19 -2.98 11.29
C MET A 127 -0.08 -3.00 12.14
N TYR A 128 0.06 -3.41 13.38
CA TYR A 128 -0.91 -3.12 14.40
C TYR A 128 -0.43 -1.87 15.13
N ASN A 129 -1.22 -0.81 15.08
CA ASN A 129 -0.85 0.49 15.62
C ASN A 129 -1.91 0.99 16.62
N PRO A 130 -1.64 0.87 17.93
CA PRO A 130 -2.60 1.33 18.95
C PRO A 130 -2.96 2.81 18.82
N HIS A 131 -2.04 3.66 18.35
CA HIS A 131 -2.30 5.08 18.17
C HIS A 131 -3.30 5.34 17.04
N TYR A 132 -3.27 4.50 16.00
CA TYR A 132 -4.24 4.57 14.92
C TYR A 132 -5.66 4.38 15.45
N LEU A 133 -5.85 3.36 16.30
CA LEU A 133 -7.15 3.06 16.88
C LEU A 133 -7.59 4.16 17.86
N GLU A 134 -6.66 4.71 18.60
CA GLU A 134 -6.94 5.81 19.53
C GLU A 134 -7.45 7.05 18.80
N VAL A 135 -6.80 7.43 17.70
CA VAL A 135 -7.19 8.58 16.91
C VAL A 135 -8.53 8.34 16.19
N LEU A 136 -8.75 7.11 15.75
CA LEU A 136 -10.01 6.76 15.08
C LEU A 136 -11.22 6.92 16.02
N GLY A 137 -11.00 6.64 17.29
CA GLY A 137 -12.04 6.74 18.31
C GLY A 137 -12.76 5.41 18.56
#